data_8f84441e7528a7e19fb536e6c1b6b298
#
_entry.id   8f84441e7528a7e19fb536e6c1b6b298
#
_cell.length_a   1.000
_cell.length_b   1.000
_cell.length_c   1.000
_cell.angle_alpha   90.00
_cell.angle_beta   90.00
_cell.angle_gamma   90.00
#
_symmetry.space_group_name_H-M   'P 1'
#
loop_
_entity.id
_entity.type
_entity.pdbx_description
1 polymer ?
#
loop_
_entity_poly.entity_id
_entity_poly.type
_entity_poly.pdbx_seq_one_letter_code
_entity_poly.pdbx_strand_id
1 'polypeptide(L)'
;MKTFHLFAVLVTLPLLLVGCGEKAIVNDEELELHEGIYCLVGSDTPYTGKSFALYENGQKRSETNWKDGKMDGLWISWHENGQKGAETNFKDGKPDGQTIAWHDNGQKQSEANWKDGKLNGLKTTWYKNGQKFMKGNWKDGNKVSAKYWNPKGEPVNLFDETKTE
;
A
#
# COMPACT_ATOMS: atom_id res chain seq x y z
N MET A 1 -2.22 52.37 -6.86
CA MET A 1 -1.33 51.20 -6.86
C MET A 1 -1.33 50.62 -5.47
N LYS A 2 -2.01 49.48 -5.24
CA LYS A 2 -2.01 48.78 -3.94
C LYS A 2 -1.09 47.57 -4.10
N THR A 3 0.06 47.62 -3.43
CA THR A 3 1.02 46.53 -3.35
C THR A 3 0.49 45.48 -2.40
N PHE A 4 0.13 44.28 -2.94
CA PHE A 4 -0.16 43.11 -2.14
C PHE A 4 1.16 42.50 -1.65
N HIS A 5 1.41 42.56 -0.36
CA HIS A 5 2.49 41.82 0.28
C HIS A 5 2.01 40.39 0.50
N LEU A 6 2.60 39.47 -0.23
CA LEU A 6 2.43 38.03 -0.03
C LEU A 6 3.22 37.66 1.23
N PHE A 7 2.54 37.46 2.34
CA PHE A 7 3.16 36.87 3.53
C PHE A 7 3.32 35.37 3.30
N ALA A 8 4.52 34.97 2.96
CA ALA A 8 4.92 33.57 3.07
C ALA A 8 5.01 33.25 4.56
N VAL A 9 4.03 32.48 5.07
CA VAL A 9 4.12 31.91 6.40
C VAL A 9 5.11 30.76 6.33
N LEU A 10 6.36 31.07 6.70
CA LEU A 10 7.39 30.07 6.94
C LEU A 10 6.98 29.35 8.25
N VAL A 11 6.31 28.22 8.14
CA VAL A 11 6.11 27.32 9.27
C VAL A 11 7.43 26.63 9.53
N THR A 12 8.28 27.29 10.31
CA THR A 12 9.46 26.65 10.89
C THR A 12 8.96 25.69 11.98
N LEU A 13 8.78 24.43 11.63
CA LEU A 13 8.60 23.38 12.63
C LEU A 13 9.89 23.31 13.46
N PRO A 14 9.84 23.45 14.79
CA PRO A 14 11.04 23.34 15.60
C PRO A 14 11.58 21.91 15.47
N LEU A 15 12.84 21.81 15.08
CA LEU A 15 13.62 20.57 15.15
C LEU A 15 13.75 20.20 16.63
N LEU A 16 12.79 19.45 17.16
CA LEU A 16 12.92 18.85 18.48
C LEU A 16 13.99 17.75 18.37
N LEU A 17 15.18 18.07 18.81
CA LEU A 17 16.19 17.09 19.17
C LEU A 17 15.64 16.28 20.35
N VAL A 18 14.87 15.24 20.06
CA VAL A 18 14.47 14.24 21.05
C VAL A 18 15.52 13.17 21.07
N GLY A 19 16.16 13.02 22.21
CA GLY A 19 17.10 11.94 22.48
C GLY A 19 16.42 10.58 22.36
N CYS A 20 17.18 9.64 21.83
CA CYS A 20 17.04 8.19 21.90
C CYS A 20 15.62 7.61 21.70
N GLY A 21 15.25 7.27 20.47
CA GLY A 21 14.29 6.20 20.24
C GLY A 21 13.11 6.41 19.31
N GLU A 22 12.60 7.62 19.08
CA GLU A 22 11.50 7.81 18.13
C GLU A 22 12.05 8.03 16.72
N LYS A 23 11.70 7.11 15.80
CA LYS A 23 12.01 7.27 14.38
C LYS A 23 11.24 8.46 13.83
N ALA A 24 11.90 9.34 13.08
CA ALA A 24 11.29 10.49 12.44
C ALA A 24 10.05 10.06 11.61
N ILE A 25 9.02 10.90 11.62
CA ILE A 25 7.84 10.77 10.75
C ILE A 25 7.88 11.95 9.79
N VAL A 26 7.90 11.70 8.50
CA VAL A 26 7.99 12.71 7.45
C VAL A 26 6.83 12.58 6.46
N ASN A 27 6.56 13.66 5.68
CA ASN A 27 5.68 13.54 4.52
C ASN A 27 6.43 12.80 3.40
N ASP A 28 5.72 12.01 2.57
CA ASP A 28 6.31 11.34 1.41
C ASP A 28 6.99 12.32 0.44
N GLU A 29 6.52 13.58 0.39
CA GLU A 29 7.13 14.67 -0.40
C GLU A 29 8.52 15.10 0.09
N GLU A 30 8.89 14.74 1.31
CA GLU A 30 10.22 14.97 1.88
C GLU A 30 11.20 13.84 1.53
N LEU A 31 10.76 12.83 0.79
CA LEU A 31 11.58 11.71 0.33
C LEU A 31 11.84 11.80 -1.18
N GLU A 32 13.07 11.54 -1.57
CA GLU A 32 13.48 11.42 -2.96
C GLU A 32 14.20 10.09 -3.22
N LEU A 33 14.10 9.60 -4.47
CA LEU A 33 14.66 8.31 -4.86
C LEU A 33 16.04 8.50 -5.48
N HIS A 34 17.09 8.01 -4.83
CA HIS A 34 18.45 7.97 -5.30
C HIS A 34 18.88 6.53 -5.57
N GLU A 35 19.12 6.18 -6.84
CA GLU A 35 19.59 4.85 -7.25
C GLU A 35 18.77 3.67 -6.68
N GLY A 36 17.45 3.85 -6.53
CA GLY A 36 16.55 2.83 -6.00
C GLY A 36 16.43 2.80 -4.46
N ILE A 37 17.01 3.79 -3.77
CA ILE A 37 16.96 3.95 -2.31
C ILE A 37 16.33 5.31 -1.98
N TYR A 38 15.36 5.32 -1.06
CA TYR A 38 14.73 6.56 -0.61
C TYR A 38 15.56 7.26 0.46
N CYS A 39 15.82 8.54 0.23
CA CYS A 39 16.55 9.44 1.12
C CYS A 39 15.66 10.66 1.45
N LEU A 40 15.99 11.40 2.48
CA LEU A 40 15.39 12.72 2.68
C LEU A 40 15.89 13.68 1.58
N VAL A 41 15.01 14.55 1.09
CA VAL A 41 15.34 15.56 0.08
C VAL A 41 16.58 16.33 0.49
N GLY A 42 17.58 16.38 -0.42
CA GLY A 42 18.87 17.02 -0.18
C GLY A 42 19.84 16.22 0.69
N SER A 43 19.61 14.92 0.87
CA SER A 43 20.49 14.01 1.62
C SER A 43 20.75 12.74 0.83
N ASP A 44 22.00 12.27 0.85
CA ASP A 44 22.37 10.96 0.29
C ASP A 44 22.24 9.82 1.33
N THR A 45 21.79 10.14 2.56
CA THR A 45 21.66 9.13 3.62
C THR A 45 20.34 8.39 3.48
N PRO A 46 20.35 7.05 3.38
CA PRO A 46 19.14 6.25 3.29
C PRO A 46 18.18 6.49 4.46
N TYR A 47 16.91 6.73 4.15
CA TYR A 47 15.91 7.05 5.16
C TYR A 47 15.50 5.81 5.96
N THR A 48 15.43 5.96 7.29
CA THR A 48 14.87 4.97 8.21
C THR A 48 13.88 5.66 9.13
N GLY A 49 12.60 5.28 9.04
CA GLY A 49 11.55 5.93 9.82
C GLY A 49 10.16 5.56 9.30
N LYS A 50 9.21 6.47 9.49
CA LYS A 50 7.88 6.39 8.92
C LYS A 50 7.63 7.58 8.02
N SER A 51 6.93 7.36 6.91
CA SER A 51 6.38 8.45 6.12
C SER A 51 4.87 8.33 5.99
N PHE A 52 4.25 9.42 5.59
CA PHE A 52 2.83 9.46 5.27
C PHE A 52 2.57 10.33 4.05
N ALA A 53 1.50 10.03 3.34
CA ALA A 53 0.94 10.91 2.33
C ALA A 53 -0.49 11.30 2.70
N LEU A 54 -0.92 12.46 2.22
CA LEU A 54 -2.27 12.97 2.41
C LEU A 54 -2.98 13.07 1.06
N TYR A 55 -4.30 13.01 1.09
CA TYR A 55 -5.17 13.45 0.01
C TYR A 55 -5.27 14.98 0.01
N GLU A 56 -5.76 15.58 -1.07
CA GLU A 56 -6.00 17.03 -1.15
C GLU A 56 -6.96 17.55 -0.07
N ASN A 57 -7.86 16.69 0.41
CA ASN A 57 -8.77 17.00 1.51
C ASN A 57 -8.12 16.93 2.91
N GLY A 58 -6.81 16.65 2.99
CA GLY A 58 -6.04 16.54 4.23
C GLY A 58 -6.17 15.20 4.96
N GLN A 59 -6.96 14.27 4.47
CA GLN A 59 -7.06 12.93 5.06
C GLN A 59 -5.84 12.08 4.70
N LYS A 60 -5.47 11.15 5.58
CA LYS A 60 -4.35 10.24 5.34
C LYS A 60 -4.65 9.34 4.15
N ARG A 61 -3.73 9.32 3.17
CA ARG A 61 -3.76 8.46 1.99
C ARG A 61 -2.95 7.19 2.21
N SER A 62 -1.75 7.32 2.80
CA SER A 62 -0.88 6.19 3.09
C SER A 62 0.01 6.43 4.30
N GLU A 63 0.52 5.34 4.86
CA GLU A 63 1.58 5.31 5.87
C GLU A 63 2.55 4.19 5.50
N THR A 64 3.85 4.50 5.51
CA THR A 64 4.92 3.59 5.08
C THR A 64 5.98 3.48 6.17
N ASN A 65 6.44 2.28 6.44
CA ASN A 65 7.63 2.05 7.25
C ASN A 65 8.84 1.84 6.33
N TRP A 66 9.94 2.48 6.69
CA TRP A 66 11.19 2.48 5.93
C TRP A 66 12.36 2.00 6.79
N LYS A 67 13.27 1.27 6.18
CA LYS A 67 14.55 0.91 6.73
C LYS A 67 15.61 0.97 5.64
N ASP A 68 16.67 1.74 5.90
CA ASP A 68 17.79 1.90 4.98
C ASP A 68 17.33 2.26 3.54
N GLY A 69 16.35 3.18 3.43
CA GLY A 69 15.77 3.68 2.19
C GLY A 69 14.84 2.71 1.46
N LYS A 70 14.47 1.58 2.07
CA LYS A 70 13.56 0.59 1.50
C LYS A 70 12.32 0.43 2.37
N MET A 71 11.18 0.13 1.74
CA MET A 71 9.98 -0.25 2.49
C MET A 71 10.28 -1.50 3.33
N ASP A 72 10.08 -1.42 4.65
CA ASP A 72 10.33 -2.53 5.57
C ASP A 72 9.35 -2.42 6.75
N GLY A 73 8.49 -3.41 6.90
CA GLY A 73 7.38 -3.43 7.83
C GLY A 73 6.04 -3.16 7.16
N LEU A 74 5.06 -2.73 7.96
CA LEU A 74 3.69 -2.53 7.52
C LEU A 74 3.54 -1.24 6.70
N TRP A 75 2.96 -1.37 5.51
CA TRP A 75 2.41 -0.29 4.71
C TRP A 75 0.89 -0.33 4.79
N ILE A 76 0.25 0.83 4.95
CA ILE A 76 -1.21 0.97 4.98
C ILE A 76 -1.63 2.07 4.01
N SER A 77 -2.74 1.87 3.32
CA SER A 77 -3.43 2.93 2.57
C SER A 77 -4.89 3.05 2.98
N TRP A 78 -5.47 4.21 2.72
CA TRP A 78 -6.88 4.52 2.97
C TRP A 78 -7.52 5.04 1.70
N HIS A 79 -8.81 4.85 1.57
CA HIS A 79 -9.66 5.51 0.58
C HIS A 79 -9.94 6.96 1.01
N GLU A 80 -10.34 7.83 0.08
CA GLU A 80 -10.71 9.23 0.39
C GLU A 80 -11.86 9.36 1.39
N ASN A 81 -12.68 8.32 1.57
CA ASN A 81 -13.73 8.28 2.58
C ASN A 81 -13.21 7.90 3.99
N GLY A 82 -11.88 7.78 4.15
CA GLY A 82 -11.22 7.45 5.41
C GLY A 82 -11.22 5.96 5.78
N GLN A 83 -11.88 5.10 5.00
CA GLN A 83 -11.83 3.65 5.23
C GLN A 83 -10.51 3.08 4.75
N LYS A 84 -10.04 2.01 5.42
CA LYS A 84 -8.81 1.31 5.01
C LYS A 84 -8.95 0.79 3.58
N GLY A 85 -7.95 1.08 2.72
CA GLY A 85 -7.89 0.64 1.34
C GLY A 85 -7.06 -0.62 1.17
N ALA A 86 -5.86 -0.65 1.77
CA ALA A 86 -5.01 -1.83 1.78
C ALA A 86 -4.01 -1.83 2.94
N GLU A 87 -3.52 -3.02 3.26
CA GLU A 87 -2.34 -3.20 4.12
C GLU A 87 -1.47 -4.32 3.55
N THR A 88 -0.15 -4.11 3.62
CA THR A 88 0.85 -5.06 3.09
C THR A 88 2.07 -5.03 3.98
N ASN A 89 2.60 -6.21 4.31
CA ASN A 89 3.92 -6.30 4.92
C ASN A 89 4.99 -6.29 3.84
N PHE A 90 6.01 -5.45 4.04
CA PHE A 90 7.19 -5.35 3.20
C PHE A 90 8.44 -5.79 3.95
N LYS A 91 9.40 -6.31 3.20
CA LYS A 91 10.74 -6.59 3.66
C LYS A 91 11.73 -6.26 2.53
N ASP A 92 12.73 -5.45 2.84
CA ASP A 92 13.76 -5.02 1.87
C ASP A 92 13.17 -4.49 0.55
N GLY A 93 12.07 -3.72 0.61
CA GLY A 93 11.38 -3.12 -0.54
C GLY A 93 10.45 -4.07 -1.30
N LYS A 94 10.26 -5.31 -0.84
CA LYS A 94 9.41 -6.31 -1.49
C LYS A 94 8.26 -6.73 -0.59
N PRO A 95 7.05 -6.97 -1.14
CA PRO A 95 5.99 -7.61 -0.38
C PRO A 95 6.46 -8.95 0.19
N ASP A 96 6.33 -9.14 1.51
CA ASP A 96 6.67 -10.37 2.21
C ASP A 96 5.70 -10.56 3.38
N GLY A 97 4.89 -11.60 3.34
CA GLY A 97 3.79 -11.84 4.25
C GLY A 97 2.43 -11.58 3.63
N GLN A 98 1.47 -11.17 4.45
CA GLN A 98 0.09 -10.99 4.03
C GLN A 98 -0.15 -9.61 3.43
N THR A 99 -0.96 -9.56 2.37
CA THR A 99 -1.63 -8.36 1.87
C THR A 99 -3.12 -8.54 2.02
N ILE A 100 -3.81 -7.50 2.52
CA ILE A 100 -5.27 -7.41 2.51
C ILE A 100 -5.65 -6.08 1.84
N ALA A 101 -6.65 -6.13 0.96
CA ALA A 101 -7.24 -4.93 0.37
C ALA A 101 -8.75 -4.94 0.61
N TRP A 102 -9.33 -3.75 0.70
CA TRP A 102 -10.76 -3.52 0.90
C TRP A 102 -11.32 -2.63 -0.20
N HIS A 103 -12.56 -2.86 -0.52
CA HIS A 103 -13.36 -1.95 -1.34
C HIS A 103 -13.67 -0.66 -0.56
N ASP A 104 -14.05 0.38 -1.28
CA ASP A 104 -14.45 1.68 -0.73
C ASP A 104 -15.71 1.63 0.18
N ASN A 105 -16.45 0.51 0.17
CA ASN A 105 -17.55 0.21 1.07
C ASN A 105 -17.11 -0.56 2.34
N GLY A 106 -15.79 -0.75 2.54
CA GLY A 106 -15.20 -1.42 3.68
C GLY A 106 -15.21 -2.95 3.63
N GLN A 107 -15.82 -3.56 2.62
CA GLN A 107 -15.78 -5.00 2.44
C GLN A 107 -14.43 -5.45 1.87
N LYS A 108 -13.99 -6.65 2.25
CA LYS A 108 -12.74 -7.22 1.76
C LYS A 108 -12.79 -7.38 0.23
N GLN A 109 -11.75 -6.90 -0.46
CA GLN A 109 -11.57 -7.01 -1.91
C GLN A 109 -10.61 -8.15 -2.25
N SER A 110 -9.49 -8.25 -1.52
CA SER A 110 -8.52 -9.31 -1.73
C SER A 110 -7.73 -9.62 -0.46
N GLU A 111 -7.25 -10.86 -0.41
CA GLU A 111 -6.31 -11.33 0.59
C GLU A 111 -5.31 -12.25 -0.11
N ALA A 112 -4.01 -12.04 0.11
CA ALA A 112 -2.96 -12.81 -0.57
C ALA A 112 -1.74 -12.96 0.32
N ASN A 113 -0.97 -14.03 0.12
CA ASN A 113 0.31 -14.25 0.76
C ASN A 113 1.43 -14.06 -0.25
N TRP A 114 2.49 -13.39 0.20
CA TRP A 114 3.67 -13.05 -0.58
C TRP A 114 4.93 -13.56 0.09
N LYS A 115 5.91 -13.88 -0.72
CA LYS A 115 7.26 -14.17 -0.30
C LYS A 115 8.25 -13.58 -1.30
N ASP A 116 9.19 -12.77 -0.83
CA ASP A 116 10.22 -12.13 -1.64
C ASP A 116 9.65 -11.43 -2.90
N GLY A 117 8.50 -10.75 -2.78
CA GLY A 117 7.83 -10.02 -3.86
C GLY A 117 7.01 -10.88 -4.81
N LYS A 118 6.88 -12.20 -4.54
CA LYS A 118 6.10 -13.12 -5.37
C LYS A 118 4.90 -13.68 -4.61
N LEU A 119 3.76 -13.83 -5.29
CA LEU A 119 2.63 -14.54 -4.72
C LEU A 119 3.04 -15.97 -4.35
N ASN A 120 2.84 -16.34 -3.09
CA ASN A 120 3.21 -17.65 -2.57
C ASN A 120 2.20 -18.11 -1.51
N GLY A 121 1.35 -19.05 -1.86
CA GLY A 121 0.27 -19.52 -1.02
C GLY A 121 -1.10 -19.08 -1.53
N LEU A 122 -2.03 -18.94 -0.61
CA LEU A 122 -3.43 -18.66 -0.91
C LEU A 122 -3.64 -17.20 -1.32
N LYS A 123 -4.45 -17.01 -2.37
CA LYS A 123 -5.06 -15.73 -2.72
C LYS A 123 -6.57 -15.91 -2.83
N THR A 124 -7.32 -15.01 -2.20
CA THR A 124 -8.78 -14.94 -2.32
C THR A 124 -9.17 -13.51 -2.73
N THR A 125 -10.15 -13.39 -3.61
CA THR A 125 -10.72 -12.09 -4.00
C THR A 125 -12.24 -12.13 -3.91
N TRP A 126 -12.85 -10.97 -3.69
CA TRP A 126 -14.29 -10.83 -3.48
C TRP A 126 -14.84 -9.69 -4.35
N TYR A 127 -16.09 -9.81 -4.71
CA TYR A 127 -16.87 -8.74 -5.30
C TYR A 127 -17.23 -7.66 -4.24
N LYS A 128 -17.63 -6.47 -4.70
CA LYS A 128 -18.12 -5.39 -3.82
C LYS A 128 -19.35 -5.77 -2.97
N ASN A 129 -20.10 -6.81 -3.36
CA ASN A 129 -21.21 -7.35 -2.60
C ASN A 129 -20.80 -8.38 -1.54
N GLY A 130 -19.48 -8.60 -1.35
CA GLY A 130 -18.93 -9.53 -0.38
C GLY A 130 -18.90 -11.00 -0.83
N GLN A 131 -19.50 -11.34 -1.96
CA GLN A 131 -19.42 -12.67 -2.52
C GLN A 131 -18.01 -12.95 -3.05
N LYS A 132 -17.55 -14.18 -2.87
CA LYS A 132 -16.23 -14.59 -3.37
C LYS A 132 -16.22 -14.56 -4.89
N PHE A 133 -15.17 -13.97 -5.47
CA PHE A 133 -14.91 -14.00 -6.91
C PHE A 133 -13.96 -15.15 -7.26
N MET A 134 -12.84 -15.26 -6.52
CA MET A 134 -11.80 -16.25 -6.81
C MET A 134 -11.11 -16.71 -5.54
N LYS A 135 -10.73 -17.99 -5.51
CA LYS A 135 -9.82 -18.55 -4.50
C LYS A 135 -8.86 -19.51 -5.20
N GLY A 136 -7.56 -19.29 -5.01
CA GLY A 136 -6.55 -20.14 -5.64
C GLY A 136 -5.25 -20.18 -4.86
N ASN A 137 -4.36 -21.05 -5.29
CA ASN A 137 -3.02 -21.20 -4.76
C ASN A 137 -1.98 -20.76 -5.79
N TRP A 138 -0.93 -20.12 -5.30
CA TRP A 138 0.23 -19.66 -6.06
C TRP A 138 1.51 -20.22 -5.45
N LYS A 139 2.50 -20.45 -6.29
CA LYS A 139 3.86 -20.79 -5.90
C LYS A 139 4.83 -20.01 -6.78
N ASP A 140 5.72 -19.26 -6.13
CA ASP A 140 6.77 -18.45 -6.78
C ASP A 140 6.23 -17.51 -7.88
N GLY A 141 5.02 -16.94 -7.66
CA GLY A 141 4.31 -16.06 -8.58
C GLY A 141 3.43 -16.76 -9.61
N ASN A 142 3.53 -18.07 -9.75
CA ASN A 142 2.77 -18.87 -10.72
C ASN A 142 1.48 -19.41 -10.09
N LYS A 143 0.36 -19.30 -10.82
CA LYS A 143 -0.90 -19.87 -10.39
C LYS A 143 -0.87 -21.40 -10.51
N VAL A 144 -1.08 -22.09 -9.38
CA VAL A 144 -1.13 -23.55 -9.30
C VAL A 144 -2.55 -24.04 -9.51
N SER A 145 -3.52 -23.38 -8.86
CA SER A 145 -4.94 -23.75 -8.98
C SER A 145 -5.80 -22.54 -8.66
N ALA A 146 -7.02 -22.50 -9.20
CA ALA A 146 -8.02 -21.52 -8.81
C ALA A 146 -9.43 -22.04 -9.05
N LYS A 147 -10.37 -21.58 -8.21
CA LYS A 147 -11.81 -21.73 -8.36
C LYS A 147 -12.42 -20.33 -8.43
N TYR A 148 -13.50 -20.21 -9.19
CA TYR A 148 -14.15 -18.94 -9.46
C TYR A 148 -15.65 -19.04 -9.16
N TRP A 149 -16.25 -17.89 -8.86
CA TRP A 149 -17.68 -17.75 -8.55
C TRP A 149 -18.21 -16.49 -9.25
N ASN A 150 -19.48 -16.52 -9.64
CA ASN A 150 -20.17 -15.35 -10.14
C ASN A 150 -20.64 -14.42 -8.99
N PRO A 151 -21.16 -13.23 -9.28
CA PRO A 151 -21.62 -12.30 -8.23
C PRO A 151 -22.79 -12.80 -7.38
N LYS A 152 -23.45 -13.91 -7.76
CA LYS A 152 -24.48 -14.60 -6.96
C LYS A 152 -23.90 -15.63 -6.00
N GLY A 153 -22.56 -15.90 -6.09
CA GLY A 153 -21.88 -16.90 -5.29
C GLY A 153 -21.93 -18.32 -5.87
N GLU A 154 -22.38 -18.47 -7.10
CA GLU A 154 -22.45 -19.76 -7.77
C GLU A 154 -21.07 -20.09 -8.41
N PRO A 155 -20.57 -21.35 -8.30
CA PRO A 155 -19.32 -21.74 -8.93
C PRO A 155 -19.39 -21.58 -10.45
N VAL A 156 -18.28 -21.08 -11.06
CA VAL A 156 -18.15 -20.96 -12.50
C VAL A 156 -16.86 -21.65 -12.97
N ASN A 157 -16.97 -22.40 -14.06
CA ASN A 157 -15.81 -22.95 -14.76
C ASN A 157 -15.39 -21.95 -15.84
N LEU A 158 -14.21 -21.33 -15.69
CA LEU A 158 -13.67 -20.39 -16.70
C LEU A 158 -13.14 -21.13 -17.97
N PHE A 159 -13.14 -22.45 -17.97
CA PHE A 159 -12.72 -23.29 -19.10
C PHE A 159 -13.91 -24.11 -19.60
N ASP A 160 -14.99 -23.47 -19.99
CA ASP A 160 -15.98 -24.11 -20.84
C ASP A 160 -15.59 -23.80 -22.32
N GLU A 161 -14.69 -24.59 -22.87
CA GLU A 161 -14.28 -24.53 -24.31
C GLU A 161 -15.41 -24.93 -25.24
N THR A 162 -16.64 -25.16 -24.77
CA THR A 162 -17.76 -25.65 -25.58
C THR A 162 -18.66 -24.54 -26.13
N LYS A 163 -18.25 -23.26 -26.07
CA LYS A 163 -18.95 -22.14 -26.74
C LYS A 163 -18.06 -21.44 -27.76
N THR A 164 -17.61 -22.22 -28.77
CA THR A 164 -17.28 -21.71 -30.10
C THR A 164 -18.35 -22.25 -31.06
N GLU A 165 -19.44 -21.53 -31.18
CA GLU A 165 -20.29 -21.49 -32.37
C GLU A 165 -20.59 -20.02 -32.70
#